data_b2a8bb76bb39291c394230331bb50f15
#
_entry.id   b2a8bb76bb39291c394230331bb50f15
#
_cell.length_a   1.000
_cell.length_b   1.000
_cell.length_c   1.000
_cell.angle_alpha   90.00
_cell.angle_beta   90.00
_cell.angle_gamma   90.00
#
_symmetry.space_group_name_H-M   'P 1'
#
loop_
_entity.id
_entity.type
_entity.pdbx_description
1 polymer ?
#
loop_
_entity_poly.entity_id
_entity_poly.type
_entity_poly.pdbx_seq_one_letter_code
_entity_poly.pdbx_strand_id
1 'polypeptide(L)'
;MSKAQAKWDKRYRDKLDKPGTPSPPIFLLQNWQQLKSGRVLDLASGDGAASLFLLEKSFQTVAADISSVGLSLLAKRCQQQGYEVETYQVDLEAEQIDLSALALFDSIVICRYKPIDALWSHLIERLKPQGTLLITTFNHLHHQRTGFSQRFCLQPDEYLSRFEGLDLLKHEVDISACGEDGYLFVKK
;
A
#
# COMPACT_ATOMS: atom_id res chain seq x y z
N MET A 1 -21.90 -4.26 -4.81
CA MET A 1 -21.07 -3.63 -3.75
C MET A 1 -20.93 -4.61 -2.61
N SER A 2 -19.70 -5.01 -2.29
CA SER A 2 -19.42 -5.92 -1.16
C SER A 2 -19.59 -5.22 0.20
N LYS A 3 -19.75 -6.02 1.29
CA LYS A 3 -19.80 -5.43 2.65
C LYS A 3 -18.50 -4.71 3.00
N ALA A 4 -17.37 -5.22 2.52
CA ALA A 4 -16.06 -4.60 2.71
C ALA A 4 -15.99 -3.24 2.01
N GLN A 5 -16.39 -3.17 0.75
CA GLN A 5 -16.46 -1.92 0.01
C GLN A 5 -17.34 -0.87 0.71
N ALA A 6 -18.57 -1.27 1.11
CA ALA A 6 -19.49 -0.35 1.81
C ALA A 6 -18.89 0.23 3.10
N LYS A 7 -18.15 -0.61 3.87
CA LYS A 7 -17.45 -0.19 5.10
C LYS A 7 -16.38 0.86 4.80
N TRP A 8 -15.52 0.63 3.79
CA TRP A 8 -14.44 1.54 3.44
C TRP A 8 -14.95 2.83 2.79
N ASP A 9 -15.95 2.73 1.90
CA ASP A 9 -16.62 3.91 1.32
C ASP A 9 -17.22 4.80 2.40
N LYS A 10 -17.87 4.22 3.42
CA LYS A 10 -18.36 5.00 4.56
C LYS A 10 -17.23 5.71 5.31
N ARG A 11 -16.14 4.98 5.62
CA ARG A 11 -14.97 5.54 6.32
C ARG A 11 -14.37 6.74 5.57
N TYR A 12 -14.28 6.67 4.25
CA TYR A 12 -13.75 7.78 3.45
C TYR A 12 -14.75 8.91 3.28
N ARG A 13 -16.06 8.64 3.22
CA ARG A 13 -17.09 9.70 3.29
C ARG A 13 -17.01 10.49 4.58
N ASP A 14 -16.84 9.82 5.72
CA ASP A 14 -16.74 10.46 7.03
C ASP A 14 -15.45 11.33 7.16
N LYS A 15 -14.52 11.23 6.23
CA LYS A 15 -13.32 12.07 6.12
C LYS A 15 -13.50 13.29 5.21
N LEU A 16 -14.55 13.34 4.39
CA LEU A 16 -14.77 14.43 3.42
C LEU A 16 -14.77 15.81 4.07
N ASP A 17 -15.35 15.90 5.25
CA ASP A 17 -15.48 17.16 6.00
C ASP A 17 -14.30 17.44 6.94
N LYS A 18 -13.26 16.57 6.93
CA LYS A 18 -12.09 16.76 7.78
C LYS A 18 -10.96 17.38 6.96
N PRO A 19 -10.50 18.59 7.33
CA PRO A 19 -9.35 19.20 6.65
C PRO A 19 -8.08 18.38 6.94
N GLY A 20 -7.24 18.22 5.93
CA GLY A 20 -5.92 17.62 6.05
C GLY A 20 -5.55 16.75 4.86
N THR A 21 -4.29 16.83 4.47
CA THR A 21 -3.70 15.88 3.52
C THR A 21 -3.28 14.64 4.31
N PRO A 22 -3.64 13.44 3.87
CA PRO A 22 -3.18 12.21 4.54
C PRO A 22 -1.65 12.14 4.47
N SER A 23 -1.02 11.72 5.58
CA SER A 23 0.43 11.58 5.64
C SER A 23 0.85 10.14 5.34
N PRO A 24 1.82 9.94 4.45
CA PRO A 24 2.37 8.60 4.20
C PRO A 24 3.12 8.07 5.42
N PRO A 25 3.26 6.75 5.56
CA PRO A 25 4.03 6.13 6.64
C PRO A 25 5.50 6.58 6.64
N ILE A 26 6.08 6.63 7.84
CA ILE A 26 7.48 7.05 8.04
C ILE A 26 8.46 6.19 7.26
N PHE A 27 8.24 4.87 7.19
CA PHE A 27 9.11 3.97 6.44
C PHE A 27 9.15 4.30 4.95
N LEU A 28 8.02 4.67 4.34
CA LEU A 28 7.99 5.12 2.96
C LEU A 28 8.75 6.46 2.80
N LEU A 29 8.53 7.41 3.70
CA LEU A 29 9.23 8.70 3.69
C LEU A 29 10.76 8.57 3.77
N GLN A 30 11.24 7.59 4.51
CA GLN A 30 12.68 7.37 4.73
C GLN A 30 13.34 6.53 3.62
N ASN A 31 12.57 5.73 2.87
CA ASN A 31 13.14 4.73 1.97
C ASN A 31 12.69 4.87 0.50
N TRP A 32 11.94 5.90 0.14
CA TRP A 32 11.43 6.07 -1.23
C TRP A 32 12.53 6.13 -2.30
N GLN A 33 13.73 6.64 -1.98
CA GLN A 33 14.87 6.69 -2.90
C GLN A 33 15.40 5.31 -3.28
N GLN A 34 15.07 4.28 -2.51
CA GLN A 34 15.44 2.89 -2.80
C GLN A 34 14.40 2.17 -3.68
N LEU A 35 13.25 2.80 -3.92
CA LEU A 35 12.29 2.30 -4.88
C LEU A 35 12.85 2.45 -6.29
N LYS A 36 12.65 1.43 -7.11
CA LYS A 36 13.01 1.52 -8.54
C LYS A 36 12.12 2.57 -9.21
N SER A 37 12.74 3.55 -9.81
CA SER A 37 12.03 4.63 -10.52
C SER A 37 11.21 4.11 -11.69
N GLY A 38 10.09 4.76 -11.98
CA GLY A 38 9.18 4.39 -13.07
C GLY A 38 7.75 4.24 -12.61
N ARG A 39 7.08 3.18 -13.05
CA ARG A 39 5.68 2.92 -12.73
C ARG A 39 5.55 2.21 -11.38
N VAL A 40 4.79 2.79 -10.46
CA VAL A 40 4.56 2.26 -9.11
C VAL A 40 3.10 1.95 -8.86
N LEU A 41 2.83 0.79 -8.25
CA LEU A 41 1.52 0.43 -7.72
C LEU A 41 1.45 0.78 -6.24
N ASP A 42 0.52 1.65 -5.86
CA ASP A 42 0.11 1.86 -4.46
C ASP A 42 -1.11 0.96 -4.18
N LEU A 43 -0.87 -0.15 -3.48
CA LEU A 43 -1.87 -1.18 -3.21
C LEU A 43 -2.59 -0.90 -1.89
N ALA A 44 -3.92 -0.96 -1.91
CA ALA A 44 -4.79 -0.50 -0.82
C ALA A 44 -4.55 0.98 -0.49
N SER A 45 -4.53 1.79 -1.54
CA SER A 45 -4.12 3.21 -1.52
C SER A 45 -5.02 4.11 -0.67
N GLY A 46 -6.25 3.69 -0.42
CA GLY A 46 -7.23 4.46 0.33
C GLY A 46 -7.52 5.82 -0.28
N ASP A 47 -7.36 6.87 0.51
CA ASP A 47 -7.51 8.27 0.09
C ASP A 47 -6.19 8.93 -0.37
N GLY A 48 -5.16 8.10 -0.64
CA GLY A 48 -4.00 8.44 -1.43
C GLY A 48 -2.80 9.02 -0.69
N ALA A 49 -2.59 8.70 0.59
CA ALA A 49 -1.44 9.19 1.34
C ALA A 49 -0.10 8.86 0.67
N ALA A 50 0.12 7.61 0.30
CA ALA A 50 1.32 7.17 -0.39
C ALA A 50 1.33 7.62 -1.86
N SER A 51 0.18 7.51 -2.56
CA SER A 51 0.05 7.91 -3.97
C SER A 51 0.45 9.36 -4.21
N LEU A 52 -0.07 10.31 -3.42
CA LEU A 52 0.26 11.74 -3.55
C LEU A 52 1.76 11.99 -3.33
N PHE A 53 2.35 11.37 -2.32
CA PHE A 53 3.77 11.46 -2.05
C PHE A 53 4.61 10.91 -3.21
N LEU A 54 4.24 9.75 -3.76
CA LEU A 54 4.95 9.13 -4.89
C LEU A 54 4.85 9.99 -6.16
N LEU A 55 3.69 10.59 -6.44
CA LEU A 55 3.52 11.54 -7.54
C LEU A 55 4.40 12.78 -7.37
N GLU A 56 4.49 13.33 -6.14
CA GLU A 56 5.41 14.44 -5.82
C GLU A 56 6.87 14.07 -6.08
N LYS A 57 7.24 12.78 -5.91
CA LYS A 57 8.58 12.24 -6.22
C LYS A 57 8.73 11.79 -7.68
N SER A 58 7.79 12.18 -8.56
CA SER A 58 7.82 11.91 -10.01
C SER A 58 7.68 10.44 -10.40
N PHE A 59 7.06 9.61 -9.57
CA PHE A 59 6.67 8.25 -9.96
C PHE A 59 5.39 8.29 -10.80
N GLN A 60 5.29 7.40 -11.79
CA GLN A 60 4.04 7.12 -12.50
C GLN A 60 3.17 6.22 -11.62
N THR A 61 2.23 6.80 -10.89
CA THR A 61 1.51 6.10 -9.81
C THR A 61 0.18 5.54 -10.30
N VAL A 62 -0.04 4.27 -10.03
CA VAL A 62 -1.32 3.58 -10.13
C VAL A 62 -1.81 3.28 -8.71
N ALA A 63 -3.00 3.76 -8.38
CA ALA A 63 -3.60 3.56 -7.07
C ALA A 63 -4.70 2.49 -7.14
N ALA A 64 -4.56 1.42 -6.39
CA ALA A 64 -5.55 0.33 -6.34
C ALA A 64 -6.19 0.24 -4.94
N ASP A 65 -7.53 0.27 -4.89
CA ASP A 65 -8.29 0.14 -3.63
C ASP A 65 -9.69 -0.44 -3.91
N ILE A 66 -10.32 -1.00 -2.87
CA ILE A 66 -11.71 -1.45 -2.93
C ILE A 66 -12.69 -0.28 -2.93
N SER A 67 -12.33 0.85 -2.30
CA SER A 67 -13.20 1.99 -2.10
C SER A 67 -13.20 2.95 -3.29
N SER A 68 -14.31 2.98 -4.01
CA SER A 68 -14.52 3.99 -5.06
C SER A 68 -14.52 5.42 -4.52
N VAL A 69 -14.96 5.62 -3.27
CA VAL A 69 -14.93 6.92 -2.60
C VAL A 69 -13.50 7.35 -2.28
N GLY A 70 -12.66 6.43 -1.76
CA GLY A 70 -11.25 6.69 -1.51
C GLY A 70 -10.51 7.10 -2.79
N LEU A 71 -10.66 6.31 -3.85
CA LEU A 71 -10.06 6.59 -5.16
C LEU A 71 -10.54 7.93 -5.76
N SER A 72 -11.82 8.26 -5.62
CA SER A 72 -12.35 9.56 -6.08
C SER A 72 -11.77 10.73 -5.30
N LEU A 73 -11.56 10.58 -3.99
CA LEU A 73 -10.90 11.59 -3.16
C LEU A 73 -9.45 11.80 -3.58
N LEU A 74 -8.72 10.73 -3.82
CA LEU A 74 -7.36 10.79 -4.35
C LEU A 74 -7.32 11.53 -5.68
N ALA A 75 -8.15 11.12 -6.67
CA ALA A 75 -8.19 11.75 -7.98
C ALA A 75 -8.47 13.26 -7.90
N LYS A 76 -9.41 13.67 -7.04
CA LYS A 76 -9.70 15.10 -6.79
C LYS A 76 -8.50 15.85 -6.21
N ARG A 77 -7.78 15.26 -5.23
CA ARG A 77 -6.58 15.87 -4.65
C ARG A 77 -5.45 15.98 -5.68
N CYS A 78 -5.25 14.95 -6.50
CA CYS A 78 -4.27 14.98 -7.58
C CYS A 78 -4.58 16.11 -8.56
N GLN A 79 -5.82 16.22 -9.02
CA GLN A 79 -6.25 17.30 -9.92
C GLN A 79 -5.99 18.70 -9.32
N GLN A 80 -6.26 18.89 -8.04
CA GLN A 80 -6.02 20.17 -7.34
C GLN A 80 -4.53 20.54 -7.25
N GLN A 81 -3.65 19.56 -7.30
CA GLN A 81 -2.18 19.72 -7.23
C GLN A 81 -1.49 19.62 -8.61
N GLY A 82 -2.28 19.44 -9.68
CA GLY A 82 -1.75 19.33 -11.05
C GLY A 82 -1.12 17.96 -11.36
N TYR A 83 -1.46 16.92 -10.60
CA TYR A 83 -1.01 15.55 -10.86
C TYR A 83 -2.06 14.73 -11.60
N GLU A 84 -1.60 13.77 -12.38
CA GLU A 84 -2.41 12.71 -12.95
C GLU A 84 -2.17 11.39 -12.20
N VAL A 85 -3.24 10.66 -11.88
CA VAL A 85 -3.18 9.35 -11.23
C VAL A 85 -4.09 8.36 -11.95
N GLU A 86 -3.56 7.19 -12.24
CA GLU A 86 -4.38 6.06 -12.70
C GLU A 86 -5.00 5.38 -11.47
N THR A 87 -6.31 5.12 -11.49
CA THR A 87 -7.00 4.46 -10.37
C THR A 87 -7.59 3.14 -10.83
N TYR A 88 -7.47 2.11 -10.00
CA TYR A 88 -7.97 0.76 -10.26
C TYR A 88 -8.79 0.27 -9.07
N GLN A 89 -10.10 0.09 -9.25
CA GLN A 89 -10.96 -0.43 -8.19
C GLN A 89 -10.89 -1.95 -8.16
N VAL A 90 -10.46 -2.52 -7.03
CA VAL A 90 -10.31 -3.96 -6.86
C VAL A 90 -10.55 -4.39 -5.41
N ASP A 91 -11.22 -5.52 -5.21
CA ASP A 91 -11.34 -6.19 -3.92
C ASP A 91 -10.16 -7.16 -3.76
N LEU A 92 -9.22 -6.81 -2.89
CA LEU A 92 -7.98 -7.56 -2.63
C LEU A 92 -8.19 -8.77 -1.70
N GLU A 93 -9.41 -8.96 -1.17
CA GLU A 93 -9.81 -10.10 -0.34
C GLU A 93 -10.89 -10.95 -1.04
N ALA A 94 -11.16 -10.73 -2.33
CA ALA A 94 -12.10 -11.52 -3.11
C ALA A 94 -11.60 -12.96 -3.28
N GLU A 95 -12.52 -13.92 -3.47
CA GLU A 95 -12.17 -15.31 -3.79
C GLU A 95 -11.36 -15.44 -5.08
N GLN A 96 -11.61 -14.56 -6.04
CA GLN A 96 -10.87 -14.46 -7.30
C GLN A 96 -10.32 -13.04 -7.41
N ILE A 97 -9.02 -12.89 -7.16
CA ILE A 97 -8.32 -11.63 -7.31
C ILE A 97 -7.70 -11.60 -8.70
N ASP A 98 -8.13 -10.66 -9.52
CA ASP A 98 -7.57 -10.47 -10.85
C ASP A 98 -6.83 -9.15 -10.96
N LEU A 99 -5.51 -9.21 -11.06
CA LEU A 99 -4.63 -8.09 -11.34
C LEU A 99 -4.05 -8.16 -12.77
N SER A 100 -4.53 -9.07 -13.61
CA SER A 100 -3.97 -9.30 -14.96
C SER A 100 -4.14 -8.10 -15.88
N ALA A 101 -5.17 -7.29 -15.67
CA ALA A 101 -5.38 -6.04 -16.40
C ALA A 101 -4.32 -4.96 -16.08
N LEU A 102 -3.62 -5.09 -14.96
CA LEU A 102 -2.54 -4.18 -14.60
C LEU A 102 -1.24 -4.57 -15.32
N ALA A 103 -0.57 -3.60 -15.91
CA ALA A 103 0.76 -3.79 -16.48
C ALA A 103 1.79 -4.10 -15.38
N LEU A 104 3.02 -4.46 -15.79
CA LEU A 104 4.11 -4.68 -14.83
C LEU A 104 4.58 -3.36 -14.21
N PHE A 105 5.01 -3.42 -12.96
CA PHE A 105 5.47 -2.28 -12.17
C PHE A 105 6.98 -2.35 -11.89
N ASP A 106 7.61 -1.19 -11.86
CA ASP A 106 8.99 -1.03 -11.38
C ASP A 106 9.05 -1.12 -9.85
N SER A 107 7.98 -0.64 -9.18
CA SER A 107 7.83 -0.74 -7.73
C SER A 107 6.39 -1.05 -7.33
N ILE A 108 6.24 -1.75 -6.20
CA ILE A 108 4.96 -1.92 -5.51
C ILE A 108 5.11 -1.41 -4.09
N VAL A 109 4.15 -0.60 -3.63
CA VAL A 109 4.11 -0.04 -2.28
C VAL A 109 2.82 -0.47 -1.60
N ILE A 110 2.92 -0.95 -0.36
CA ILE A 110 1.79 -1.41 0.45
C ILE A 110 1.89 -0.72 1.81
N CYS A 111 0.94 0.17 2.11
CA CYS A 111 0.95 0.98 3.32
C CYS A 111 -0.27 0.71 4.19
N ARG A 112 -0.04 0.29 5.46
CA ARG A 112 -1.10 0.05 6.46
C ARG A 112 -2.17 -0.95 6.01
N TYR A 113 -1.77 -1.88 5.17
CA TYR A 113 -2.57 -3.01 4.73
C TYR A 113 -1.74 -4.29 4.89
N LYS A 114 -2.35 -5.34 5.43
CA LYS A 114 -1.76 -6.68 5.51
C LYS A 114 -2.40 -7.55 4.45
N PRO A 115 -1.69 -7.86 3.35
CA PRO A 115 -2.20 -8.72 2.29
C PRO A 115 -2.53 -10.13 2.80
N ILE A 116 -3.59 -10.71 2.27
CA ILE A 116 -3.89 -12.14 2.44
C ILE A 116 -2.88 -13.00 1.64
N ASP A 117 -2.70 -14.23 2.06
CA ASP A 117 -1.70 -15.14 1.47
C ASP A 117 -1.88 -15.34 -0.04
N ALA A 118 -3.13 -15.48 -0.48
CA ALA A 118 -3.45 -15.67 -1.89
C ALA A 118 -3.05 -14.49 -2.81
N LEU A 119 -2.87 -13.29 -2.25
CA LEU A 119 -2.54 -12.11 -3.04
C LEU A 119 -1.05 -12.05 -3.45
N TRP A 120 -0.16 -12.70 -2.69
CA TRP A 120 1.29 -12.53 -2.87
C TRP A 120 1.80 -12.99 -4.23
N SER A 121 1.35 -14.14 -4.73
CA SER A 121 1.75 -14.63 -6.06
C SER A 121 1.38 -13.63 -7.15
N HIS A 122 0.17 -13.09 -7.12
CA HIS A 122 -0.28 -12.09 -8.08
C HIS A 122 0.55 -10.81 -8.03
N LEU A 123 0.95 -10.35 -6.83
CA LEU A 123 1.77 -9.15 -6.68
C LEU A 123 3.20 -9.37 -7.20
N ILE A 124 3.82 -10.50 -6.85
CA ILE A 124 5.19 -10.81 -7.30
C ILE A 124 5.24 -10.98 -8.83
N GLU A 125 4.19 -11.54 -9.44
CA GLU A 125 4.07 -11.62 -10.90
C GLU A 125 3.97 -10.25 -11.56
N ARG A 126 3.32 -9.26 -10.92
CA ARG A 126 3.21 -7.89 -11.44
C ARG A 126 4.46 -7.04 -11.22
N LEU A 127 5.42 -7.50 -10.44
CA LEU A 127 6.70 -6.82 -10.23
C LEU A 127 7.70 -7.22 -11.32
N LYS A 128 8.31 -6.24 -11.99
CA LYS A 128 9.38 -6.47 -12.98
C LYS A 128 10.62 -7.10 -12.34
N PRO A 129 11.49 -7.79 -13.10
CA PRO A 129 12.83 -8.16 -12.62
C PRO A 129 13.58 -6.92 -12.10
N GLN A 130 14.29 -7.06 -10.99
CA GLN A 130 14.95 -5.96 -10.29
C GLN A 130 13.98 -4.85 -9.81
N GLY A 131 12.68 -5.10 -9.83
CA GLY A 131 11.67 -4.22 -9.24
C GLY A 131 11.68 -4.30 -7.72
N THR A 132 11.18 -3.27 -7.04
CA THR A 132 11.19 -3.17 -5.57
C THR A 132 9.79 -3.29 -4.98
N LEU A 133 9.70 -3.96 -3.83
CA LEU A 133 8.48 -4.10 -3.05
C LEU A 133 8.71 -3.47 -1.67
N LEU A 134 7.99 -2.39 -1.36
CA LEU A 134 8.00 -1.77 -0.05
C LEU A 134 6.69 -2.08 0.67
N ILE A 135 6.80 -2.62 1.88
CA ILE A 135 5.65 -2.91 2.74
C ILE A 135 5.87 -2.22 4.08
N THR A 136 4.88 -1.48 4.56
CA THR A 136 4.86 -0.99 5.94
C THR A 136 3.45 -1.08 6.50
N THR A 137 3.29 -1.81 7.60
CA THR A 137 1.99 -2.01 8.21
C THR A 137 2.09 -2.30 9.70
N PHE A 138 0.93 -2.33 10.36
CA PHE A 138 0.83 -2.54 11.80
C PHE A 138 1.40 -3.89 12.20
N ASN A 139 2.08 -3.93 13.36
CA ASN A 139 2.63 -5.12 13.98
C ASN A 139 1.87 -5.52 15.25
N HIS A 140 2.29 -6.60 15.91
CA HIS A 140 1.69 -7.11 17.14
C HIS A 140 1.72 -6.09 18.29
N LEU A 141 2.72 -5.17 18.34
CA LEU A 141 2.80 -4.13 19.36
C LEU A 141 1.68 -3.08 19.18
N HIS A 142 1.28 -2.78 17.93
CA HIS A 142 0.13 -1.92 17.67
C HIS A 142 -1.15 -2.52 18.24
N HIS A 143 -1.37 -3.83 18.04
CA HIS A 143 -2.50 -4.54 18.64
C HIS A 143 -2.48 -4.41 20.17
N GLN A 144 -1.33 -4.68 20.81
CA GLN A 144 -1.16 -4.61 22.27
C GLN A 144 -1.45 -3.22 22.82
N ARG A 145 -1.00 -2.16 22.13
CA ARG A 145 -1.13 -0.76 22.58
C ARG A 145 -2.53 -0.17 22.37
N THR A 146 -3.23 -0.60 21.32
CA THR A 146 -4.45 0.09 20.84
C THR A 146 -5.70 -0.78 20.85
N GLY A 147 -5.57 -2.11 21.00
CA GLY A 147 -6.66 -3.05 20.80
C GLY A 147 -7.08 -3.23 19.34
N PHE A 148 -6.29 -2.72 18.37
CA PHE A 148 -6.54 -2.93 16.95
C PHE A 148 -6.56 -4.43 16.62
N SER A 149 -7.39 -4.86 15.67
CA SER A 149 -7.57 -6.28 15.39
C SER A 149 -6.27 -6.97 14.98
N GLN A 150 -5.88 -8.01 15.73
CA GLN A 150 -4.64 -8.78 15.50
C GLN A 150 -4.53 -9.38 14.10
N ARG A 151 -5.66 -9.74 13.47
CA ARG A 151 -5.66 -10.30 12.09
C ARG A 151 -5.03 -9.37 11.06
N PHE A 152 -5.01 -8.06 11.32
CA PHE A 152 -4.43 -7.05 10.44
C PHE A 152 -3.04 -6.60 10.86
N CYS A 153 -2.48 -7.24 11.91
CA CYS A 153 -1.15 -6.95 12.41
C CYS A 153 -0.18 -8.08 12.04
N LEU A 154 1.05 -7.70 11.73
CA LEU A 154 2.14 -8.66 11.50
C LEU A 154 2.53 -9.34 12.81
N GLN A 155 2.89 -10.61 12.71
CA GLN A 155 3.63 -11.30 13.76
C GLN A 155 5.11 -10.90 13.68
N PRO A 156 5.90 -11.10 14.74
CA PRO A 156 7.33 -10.88 14.67
C PRO A 156 7.95 -11.60 13.48
N ASP A 157 8.76 -10.87 12.71
CA ASP A 157 9.55 -11.37 11.59
C ASP A 157 8.74 -12.05 10.45
N GLU A 158 7.42 -11.79 10.37
CA GLU A 158 6.48 -12.50 9.49
C GLU A 158 6.92 -12.53 8.02
N TYR A 159 7.63 -11.49 7.55
CA TYR A 159 8.02 -11.39 6.15
C TYR A 159 9.52 -11.61 5.88
N LEU A 160 10.35 -11.91 6.89
CA LEU A 160 11.80 -12.03 6.69
C LEU A 160 12.21 -13.12 5.69
N SER A 161 11.54 -14.27 5.72
CA SER A 161 11.87 -15.41 4.86
C SER A 161 10.68 -15.91 4.04
N ARG A 162 9.65 -15.06 3.88
CA ARG A 162 8.37 -15.48 3.30
C ARG A 162 8.41 -15.61 1.78
N PHE A 163 9.19 -14.76 1.11
CA PHE A 163 9.06 -14.59 -0.34
C PHE A 163 10.21 -15.26 -1.08
N GLU A 164 9.90 -16.35 -1.78
CA GLU A 164 10.82 -16.91 -2.75
C GLU A 164 10.95 -15.96 -3.96
N GLY A 165 12.17 -15.74 -4.44
CA GLY A 165 12.45 -14.85 -5.57
C GLY A 165 12.55 -13.36 -5.22
N LEU A 166 12.43 -12.99 -3.95
CA LEU A 166 12.72 -11.63 -3.46
C LEU A 166 13.90 -11.67 -2.48
N ASP A 167 14.81 -10.72 -2.62
CA ASP A 167 15.88 -10.47 -1.65
C ASP A 167 15.50 -9.32 -0.73
N LEU A 168 15.64 -9.53 0.58
CA LEU A 168 15.38 -8.49 1.57
C LEU A 168 16.53 -7.48 1.59
N LEU A 169 16.22 -6.22 1.31
CA LEU A 169 17.17 -5.10 1.36
C LEU A 169 17.19 -4.41 2.71
N LYS A 170 16.01 -4.27 3.34
CA LYS A 170 15.85 -3.55 4.60
C LYS A 170 14.66 -4.07 5.40
N HIS A 171 14.82 -4.09 6.73
CA HIS A 171 13.77 -4.37 7.68
C HIS A 171 13.91 -3.46 8.90
N GLU A 172 12.82 -2.88 9.35
CA GLU A 172 12.74 -2.09 10.57
C GLU A 172 11.50 -2.50 11.38
N VAL A 173 11.66 -2.64 12.68
CA VAL A 173 10.59 -3.04 13.62
C VAL A 173 10.18 -1.83 14.46
N ASP A 174 8.89 -1.74 14.74
CA ASP A 174 8.28 -0.72 15.62
C ASP A 174 8.73 0.71 15.29
N ILE A 175 8.69 1.05 14.02
CA ILE A 175 9.18 2.31 13.46
C ILE A 175 8.62 3.50 14.26
N SER A 176 9.52 4.30 14.82
CA SER A 176 9.19 5.48 15.64
C SER A 176 8.23 5.17 16.80
N ALA A 177 8.29 3.95 17.37
CA ALA A 177 7.39 3.47 18.42
C ALA A 177 5.89 3.55 18.07
N CYS A 178 5.55 3.51 16.78
CA CYS A 178 4.17 3.61 16.30
C CYS A 178 3.48 2.25 16.15
N GLY A 179 4.19 1.13 16.35
CA GLY A 179 3.65 -0.22 16.13
C GLY A 179 3.51 -0.56 14.66
N GLU A 180 4.36 0.00 13.79
CA GLU A 180 4.47 -0.36 12.37
C GLU A 180 5.83 -1.00 12.11
N ASP A 181 5.86 -2.09 11.30
CA ASP A 181 7.08 -2.66 10.75
C ASP A 181 7.19 -2.31 9.28
N GLY A 182 8.43 -2.22 8.80
CA GLY A 182 8.74 -1.92 7.40
C GLY A 182 9.69 -2.94 6.79
N TYR A 183 9.41 -3.31 5.54
CA TYR A 183 10.21 -4.23 4.74
C TYR A 183 10.41 -3.64 3.36
N LEU A 184 11.61 -3.75 2.85
CA LEU A 184 11.97 -3.42 1.48
C LEU A 184 12.65 -4.62 0.83
N PHE A 185 12.12 -5.04 -0.31
CA PHE A 185 12.64 -6.17 -1.09
C PHE A 185 12.98 -5.73 -2.51
N VAL A 186 13.84 -6.53 -3.16
CA VAL A 186 14.09 -6.47 -4.60
C VAL A 186 13.81 -7.84 -5.24
N LYS A 187 13.16 -7.85 -6.40
CA LYS A 187 12.92 -9.08 -7.18
C LYS A 187 14.20 -9.49 -7.91
N LYS A 188 14.56 -10.76 -7.79
CA LYS A 188 15.70 -11.38 -8.52
C LYS A 188 15.56 -11.30 -10.01
#